data_9294520bed5874d4cac0ecb0a1b9cb37
#
_entry.id   9294520bed5874d4cac0ecb0a1b9cb37
#
_cell.length_a   1.000
_cell.length_b   1.000
_cell.length_c   1.000
_cell.angle_alpha   90.00
_cell.angle_beta   90.00
_cell.angle_gamma   90.00
#
_symmetry.space_group_name_H-M   'P 1'
#
loop_
_entity.id
_entity.type
_entity.pdbx_description
1 polymer ?
#
loop_
_entity_poly.entity_id
_entity_poly.type
_entity_poly.pdbx_seq_one_letter_code
_entity_poly.pdbx_strand_id
1 'polypeptide(L)'
;MKIKKIVTLMMGLSFSLCAFAQDDWQLVWSDEFNADGPLNSSVWNFEQGYARNEEAQWYQSDNAVCKNGLLIIEARKEQNRKNPLYVSGSNDWRKKREFIDYTSSSVTTAGKKEFLYGRFEIKARIPVAKGAWPAIWTLGSNMEWPSCGEIDIMEYYQIKGIPHILANACLLYTSPSPRDS
;
A
#
# COMPACT_ATOMS: atom_id res chain seq x y z
N MET A 1 57.28 47.74 46.41
CA MET A 1 57.11 47.07 45.08
C MET A 1 55.94 46.12 45.17
N LYS A 2 54.76 46.48 44.62
CA LYS A 2 53.55 45.68 44.73
C LYS A 2 53.36 44.89 43.43
N ILE A 3 53.41 43.57 43.53
CA ILE A 3 53.17 42.63 42.41
C ILE A 3 51.67 42.40 42.29
N LYS A 4 51.09 42.88 41.19
CA LYS A 4 49.70 42.55 40.85
C LYS A 4 49.65 41.15 40.17
N LYS A 5 48.94 40.22 40.76
CA LYS A 5 48.61 38.92 40.12
C LYS A 5 47.47 39.14 39.17
N ILE A 6 47.66 38.83 37.89
CA ILE A 6 46.67 38.82 36.89
C ILE A 6 46.15 37.37 36.89
N VAL A 7 44.84 37.17 37.23
CA VAL A 7 44.17 35.89 37.10
C VAL A 7 43.44 35.87 35.73
N THR A 8 43.99 35.14 34.81
CA THR A 8 43.33 34.91 33.51
C THR A 8 42.27 33.81 33.65
N LEU A 9 41.00 34.22 33.57
CA LEU A 9 39.86 33.29 33.57
C LEU A 9 39.70 32.74 32.15
N MET A 10 40.10 31.49 31.92
CA MET A 10 39.79 30.78 30.67
C MET A 10 38.33 30.29 30.74
N MET A 11 37.45 30.95 30.01
CA MET A 11 36.11 30.49 29.72
C MET A 11 36.20 29.41 28.63
N GLY A 12 36.12 28.14 29.03
CA GLY A 12 36.01 27.02 28.10
C GLY A 12 34.62 27.01 27.44
N LEU A 13 34.58 27.33 26.17
CA LEU A 13 33.38 27.20 25.34
C LEU A 13 33.22 25.71 24.98
N SER A 14 32.37 25.00 25.72
CA SER A 14 32.01 23.63 25.36
C SER A 14 31.05 23.67 24.17
N PHE A 15 31.57 23.44 22.98
CA PHE A 15 30.74 23.14 21.80
C PHE A 15 30.17 21.71 21.96
N SER A 16 28.93 21.61 22.35
CA SER A 16 28.16 20.34 22.18
C SER A 16 27.95 20.11 20.68
N LEU A 17 28.76 19.24 20.09
CA LEU A 17 28.44 18.67 18.77
C LEU A 17 27.18 17.80 18.96
N CYS A 18 26.04 18.35 18.60
CA CYS A 18 24.90 17.51 18.29
C CYS A 18 25.25 16.69 17.03
N ALA A 19 25.68 15.45 17.24
CA ALA A 19 25.76 14.49 16.17
C ALA A 19 24.30 14.23 15.74
N PHE A 20 23.85 14.85 14.67
CA PHE A 20 22.66 14.41 13.95
C PHE A 20 23.01 13.02 13.43
N ALA A 21 22.33 12.00 13.93
CA ALA A 21 22.37 10.68 13.33
C ALA A 21 21.91 10.87 11.88
N GLN A 22 22.85 10.79 10.96
CA GLN A 22 22.54 10.78 9.54
C GLN A 22 21.79 9.48 9.30
N ASP A 23 20.60 9.58 8.75
CA ASP A 23 19.79 8.40 8.38
C ASP A 23 20.56 7.66 7.28
N ASP A 24 21.21 6.55 7.61
CA ASP A 24 22.03 5.76 6.68
C ASP A 24 21.20 4.96 5.66
N TRP A 25 19.92 5.36 5.44
CA TRP A 25 19.06 4.72 4.46
C TRP A 25 19.52 5.00 3.04
N GLN A 26 19.71 3.94 2.27
CA GLN A 26 19.99 4.02 0.85
C GLN A 26 18.74 3.71 0.04
N LEU A 27 18.37 4.60 -0.89
CA LEU A 27 17.28 4.35 -1.82
C LEU A 27 17.65 3.18 -2.73
N VAL A 28 16.88 2.11 -2.65
CA VAL A 28 17.07 0.89 -3.46
C VAL A 28 16.11 0.81 -4.65
N TRP A 29 14.96 1.46 -4.54
CA TRP A 29 13.96 1.52 -5.60
C TRP A 29 12.96 2.64 -5.33
N SER A 30 12.48 3.29 -6.40
CA SER A 30 11.32 4.19 -6.37
C SER A 30 10.54 4.10 -7.68
N ASP A 31 9.26 4.45 -7.63
CA ASP A 31 8.44 4.74 -8.81
C ASP A 31 7.66 6.02 -8.53
N GLU A 32 8.02 7.06 -9.25
CA GLU A 32 7.43 8.39 -9.13
C GLU A 32 6.31 8.62 -10.16
N PHE A 33 5.98 7.59 -10.96
CA PHE A 33 4.92 7.61 -11.98
C PHE A 33 5.01 8.79 -12.97
N ASN A 34 6.23 9.22 -13.30
CA ASN A 34 6.50 10.41 -14.09
C ASN A 34 6.11 10.27 -15.58
N ALA A 35 6.02 9.04 -16.09
CA ALA A 35 5.59 8.80 -17.47
C ALA A 35 4.07 8.69 -17.53
N ASP A 36 3.41 9.61 -18.21
CA ASP A 36 1.96 9.54 -18.43
C ASP A 36 1.57 8.32 -19.28
N GLY A 37 0.44 7.71 -18.95
CA GLY A 37 -0.08 6.54 -19.66
C GLY A 37 -0.22 5.29 -18.76
N PRO A 38 -0.12 4.08 -19.34
CA PRO A 38 -0.22 2.83 -18.56
C PRO A 38 0.97 2.67 -17.63
N LEU A 39 0.78 1.92 -16.54
CA LEU A 39 1.87 1.56 -15.64
C LEU A 39 2.95 0.77 -16.39
N ASN A 40 4.19 0.94 -15.95
CA ASN A 40 5.33 0.21 -16.48
C ASN A 40 5.18 -1.30 -16.27
N SER A 41 4.88 -2.02 -17.33
CA SER A 41 4.66 -3.47 -17.29
C SER A 41 5.89 -4.30 -16.96
N SER A 42 7.10 -3.72 -16.93
CA SER A 42 8.30 -4.41 -16.44
C SER A 42 8.35 -4.47 -14.91
N VAL A 43 7.58 -3.64 -14.21
CA VAL A 43 7.54 -3.52 -12.75
C VAL A 43 6.21 -3.96 -12.19
N TRP A 44 5.11 -3.57 -12.85
CA TRP A 44 3.76 -3.74 -12.35
C TRP A 44 2.97 -4.80 -13.10
N ASN A 45 2.20 -5.57 -12.37
CA ASN A 45 1.15 -6.45 -12.85
C ASN A 45 -0.22 -5.94 -12.39
N PHE A 46 -1.27 -6.51 -12.96
CA PHE A 46 -2.65 -6.26 -12.57
C PHE A 46 -3.33 -7.56 -12.20
N GLU A 47 -4.08 -7.56 -11.11
CA GLU A 47 -5.07 -8.59 -10.88
C GLU A 47 -6.26 -8.40 -11.83
N GLN A 48 -6.90 -9.51 -12.19
CA GLN A 48 -8.02 -9.53 -13.12
C GLN A 48 -9.23 -10.24 -12.52
N GLY A 49 -10.40 -9.64 -12.66
CA GLY A 49 -11.64 -10.26 -12.23
C GLY A 49 -11.95 -10.07 -10.74
N TYR A 50 -12.83 -10.90 -10.23
CA TYR A 50 -13.11 -11.01 -8.80
C TYR A 50 -11.98 -11.79 -8.13
N ALA A 51 -11.19 -11.14 -7.29
CA ALA A 51 -9.97 -11.72 -6.73
C ALA A 51 -10.20 -12.47 -5.41
N ARG A 52 -10.73 -11.81 -4.37
CA ARG A 52 -10.83 -12.34 -3.00
C ARG A 52 -12.04 -11.82 -2.22
N ASN A 53 -12.28 -12.38 -1.04
CA ASN A 53 -13.15 -11.86 0.03
C ASN A 53 -14.59 -11.51 -0.40
N GLU A 54 -15.12 -12.12 -1.46
CA GLU A 54 -16.43 -11.79 -2.06
C GLU A 54 -16.61 -10.28 -2.35
N GLU A 55 -15.51 -9.56 -2.54
CA GLU A 55 -15.49 -8.13 -2.85
C GLU A 55 -16.40 -7.80 -4.05
N ALA A 56 -16.96 -6.59 -4.05
CA ALA A 56 -17.94 -6.20 -5.05
C ALA A 56 -17.33 -5.77 -6.38
N GLN A 57 -16.06 -5.38 -6.40
CA GLN A 57 -15.39 -4.86 -7.59
C GLN A 57 -14.74 -5.97 -8.42
N TRP A 58 -14.81 -5.78 -9.73
CA TRP A 58 -14.03 -6.48 -10.72
C TRP A 58 -12.73 -5.72 -10.97
N TYR A 59 -11.59 -6.34 -10.78
CA TYR A 59 -10.29 -5.73 -11.04
C TYR A 59 -9.92 -5.79 -12.52
N GLN A 60 -9.33 -4.71 -13.02
CA GLN A 60 -8.83 -4.59 -14.39
C GLN A 60 -7.80 -3.47 -14.52
N SER A 61 -6.97 -3.52 -15.56
CA SER A 61 -5.94 -2.50 -15.85
C SER A 61 -6.52 -1.13 -16.19
N ASP A 62 -7.67 -1.08 -16.85
CA ASP A 62 -8.29 0.17 -17.35
C ASP A 62 -8.71 1.15 -16.24
N ASN A 63 -8.68 0.68 -15.00
CA ASN A 63 -8.97 1.50 -13.83
C ASN A 63 -7.72 2.11 -13.19
N ALA A 64 -6.53 1.96 -13.80
CA ALA A 64 -5.29 2.56 -13.32
C ALA A 64 -4.52 3.24 -14.45
N VAL A 65 -4.03 4.45 -14.19
CA VAL A 65 -3.26 5.24 -15.14
C VAL A 65 -2.25 6.11 -14.41
N CYS A 66 -1.07 6.29 -15.01
CA CYS A 66 -0.10 7.30 -14.59
C CYS A 66 -0.42 8.63 -15.27
N LYS A 67 -0.52 9.70 -14.48
CA LYS A 67 -0.75 11.05 -15.01
C LYS A 67 -0.20 12.11 -14.07
N ASN A 68 0.58 13.04 -14.62
CA ASN A 68 1.17 14.16 -13.88
C ASN A 68 1.96 13.74 -12.64
N GLY A 69 2.77 12.69 -12.73
CA GLY A 69 3.57 12.17 -11.61
C GLY A 69 2.72 11.46 -10.53
N LEU A 70 1.57 10.93 -10.89
CA LEU A 70 0.69 10.21 -9.98
C LEU A 70 0.24 8.89 -10.59
N LEU A 71 0.21 7.83 -9.81
CA LEU A 71 -0.63 6.67 -10.09
C LEU A 71 -2.06 6.97 -9.63
N ILE A 72 -2.99 6.95 -10.55
CA ILE A 72 -4.42 7.15 -10.29
C ILE A 72 -5.13 5.81 -10.44
N ILE A 73 -5.75 5.33 -9.38
CA ILE A 73 -6.62 4.15 -9.37
C ILE A 73 -8.05 4.62 -9.14
N GLU A 74 -8.95 4.25 -10.05
CA GLU A 74 -10.35 4.64 -10.00
C GLU A 74 -11.25 3.46 -9.65
N ALA A 75 -12.11 3.62 -8.66
CA ALA A 75 -13.27 2.77 -8.48
C ALA A 75 -14.45 3.36 -9.26
N ARG A 76 -15.05 2.59 -10.15
CA ARG A 76 -16.17 3.01 -11.00
C ARG A 76 -17.40 2.16 -10.72
N LYS A 77 -18.56 2.82 -10.65
CA LYS A 77 -19.83 2.12 -10.67
C LYS A 77 -20.21 1.80 -12.11
N GLU A 78 -20.48 0.55 -12.39
CA GLU A 78 -20.84 0.07 -13.73
C GLU A 78 -22.35 0.02 -13.90
N GLN A 79 -22.80 0.03 -15.16
CA GLN A 79 -24.20 -0.13 -15.52
C GLN A 79 -24.34 -1.23 -16.59
N ASN A 80 -25.12 -2.26 -16.28
CA ASN A 80 -25.42 -3.35 -17.20
C ASN A 80 -24.21 -4.08 -17.81
N ARG A 81 -23.06 -4.03 -17.12
CA ARG A 81 -21.85 -4.71 -17.55
C ARG A 81 -21.95 -6.18 -17.18
N LYS A 82 -22.06 -7.05 -18.18
CA LYS A 82 -22.15 -8.50 -17.95
C LYS A 82 -20.86 -9.06 -17.36
N ASN A 83 -21.00 -9.95 -16.40
CA ASN A 83 -19.92 -10.74 -15.88
C ASN A 83 -19.59 -11.88 -16.86
N PRO A 84 -18.40 -11.92 -17.46
CA PRO A 84 -18.02 -12.96 -18.42
C PRO A 84 -17.91 -14.35 -17.78
N LEU A 85 -17.82 -14.41 -16.45
CA LEU A 85 -17.77 -15.67 -15.70
C LEU A 85 -19.14 -16.16 -15.24
N TYR A 86 -20.22 -15.42 -15.51
CA TYR A 86 -21.55 -15.75 -15.01
C TYR A 86 -22.00 -17.14 -15.41
N VAL A 87 -22.47 -17.92 -14.43
CA VAL A 87 -23.12 -19.21 -14.61
C VAL A 87 -24.36 -19.25 -13.72
N SER A 88 -25.53 -19.37 -14.34
CA SER A 88 -26.81 -19.46 -13.63
C SER A 88 -26.81 -20.64 -12.65
N GLY A 89 -27.20 -20.38 -11.39
CA GLY A 89 -27.25 -21.40 -10.34
C GLY A 89 -25.88 -21.79 -9.75
N SER A 90 -24.80 -21.11 -10.11
CA SER A 90 -23.48 -21.38 -9.54
C SER A 90 -23.40 -20.98 -8.05
N ASN A 91 -22.75 -21.82 -7.25
CA ASN A 91 -22.39 -21.52 -5.87
C ASN A 91 -21.07 -20.75 -5.75
N ASP A 92 -20.28 -20.66 -6.82
CA ASP A 92 -19.06 -19.85 -6.86
C ASP A 92 -19.45 -18.36 -6.87
N TRP A 93 -19.06 -17.63 -5.85
CA TRP A 93 -19.37 -16.22 -5.67
C TRP A 93 -18.90 -15.35 -6.85
N ARG A 94 -17.85 -15.75 -7.57
CA ARG A 94 -17.33 -15.07 -8.77
C ARG A 94 -18.24 -15.23 -9.98
N LYS A 95 -19.02 -16.32 -9.99
CA LYS A 95 -19.87 -16.73 -11.12
C LYS A 95 -21.36 -16.48 -10.89
N LYS A 96 -21.78 -16.28 -9.62
CA LYS A 96 -23.21 -16.11 -9.28
C LYS A 96 -23.78 -14.73 -9.66
N ARG A 97 -22.93 -13.72 -9.83
CA ARG A 97 -23.34 -12.36 -10.20
C ARG A 97 -23.45 -12.24 -11.71
N GLU A 98 -24.64 -11.95 -12.24
CA GLU A 98 -24.85 -11.76 -13.67
C GLU A 98 -24.17 -10.50 -14.20
N PHE A 99 -24.14 -9.44 -13.37
CA PHE A 99 -23.55 -8.17 -13.72
C PHE A 99 -22.41 -7.82 -12.77
N ILE A 100 -21.48 -7.03 -13.30
CA ILE A 100 -20.39 -6.38 -12.58
C ILE A 100 -20.91 -5.00 -12.15
N ASP A 101 -21.06 -4.78 -10.83
CA ASP A 101 -21.58 -3.52 -10.30
C ASP A 101 -20.50 -2.46 -10.15
N TYR A 102 -19.27 -2.89 -9.90
CA TYR A 102 -18.11 -1.99 -9.69
C TYR A 102 -16.89 -2.55 -10.38
N THR A 103 -16.05 -1.63 -10.88
CA THR A 103 -14.69 -1.96 -11.32
C THR A 103 -13.67 -1.15 -10.53
N SER A 104 -12.47 -1.69 -10.39
CA SER A 104 -11.33 -1.03 -9.78
C SER A 104 -10.02 -1.57 -10.36
N SER A 105 -8.89 -1.20 -9.79
CA SER A 105 -7.62 -1.82 -10.12
C SER A 105 -6.90 -2.26 -8.85
N SER A 106 -6.26 -3.41 -8.94
CA SER A 106 -5.28 -3.90 -7.97
C SER A 106 -3.98 -4.10 -8.72
N VAL A 107 -2.93 -3.38 -8.30
CA VAL A 107 -1.62 -3.40 -8.93
C VAL A 107 -0.63 -4.08 -8.00
N THR A 108 0.28 -4.88 -8.55
CA THR A 108 1.23 -5.67 -7.77
C THR A 108 2.59 -5.75 -8.48
N THR A 109 3.65 -5.91 -7.70
CA THR A 109 5.01 -6.15 -8.21
C THR A 109 5.38 -7.63 -8.23
N ALA A 110 4.45 -8.54 -7.95
CA ALA A 110 4.70 -9.98 -7.86
C ALA A 110 5.49 -10.53 -9.05
N GLY A 111 6.56 -11.27 -8.77
CA GLY A 111 7.46 -11.83 -9.77
C GLY A 111 8.33 -10.83 -10.53
N LYS A 112 8.31 -9.54 -10.15
CA LYS A 112 9.09 -8.47 -10.80
C LYS A 112 9.95 -7.68 -9.84
N LYS A 113 9.41 -7.29 -8.69
CA LYS A 113 10.13 -6.59 -7.62
C LYS A 113 9.75 -7.19 -6.28
N GLU A 114 10.77 -7.56 -5.52
CA GLU A 114 10.64 -8.14 -4.20
C GLU A 114 11.58 -7.42 -3.23
N PHE A 115 11.20 -7.33 -1.98
CA PHE A 115 11.94 -6.64 -0.93
C PHE A 115 12.03 -7.55 0.29
N LEU A 116 13.24 -7.79 0.80
CA LEU A 116 13.42 -8.62 1.99
C LEU A 116 13.34 -7.79 3.28
N TYR A 117 13.96 -6.62 3.26
CA TYR A 117 13.96 -5.65 4.35
C TYR A 117 13.88 -4.24 3.77
N GLY A 118 13.54 -3.27 4.60
CA GLY A 118 13.65 -1.89 4.22
C GLY A 118 12.62 -0.97 4.87
N ARG A 119 12.69 0.28 4.51
CA ARG A 119 11.74 1.32 4.84
C ARG A 119 10.92 1.64 3.60
N PHE A 120 9.61 1.62 3.75
CA PHE A 120 8.67 1.99 2.69
C PHE A 120 8.15 3.41 2.95
N GLU A 121 8.33 4.30 1.98
CA GLU A 121 7.77 5.64 2.00
C GLU A 121 6.78 5.79 0.85
N ILE A 122 5.51 5.99 1.18
CA ILE A 122 4.44 6.03 0.20
C ILE A 122 3.61 7.29 0.44
N LYS A 123 3.57 8.18 -0.56
CA LYS A 123 2.70 9.35 -0.54
C LYS A 123 1.42 9.03 -1.29
N ALA A 124 0.30 8.98 -0.59
CA ALA A 124 -0.99 8.63 -1.18
C ALA A 124 -2.12 9.55 -0.71
N ARG A 125 -3.13 9.70 -1.56
CA ARG A 125 -4.45 10.21 -1.20
C ARG A 125 -5.47 9.11 -1.43
N ILE A 126 -6.14 8.67 -0.39
CA ILE A 126 -7.07 7.55 -0.41
C ILE A 126 -8.53 8.04 -0.44
N PRO A 127 -9.46 7.29 -1.07
CA PRO A 127 -10.89 7.54 -0.97
C PRO A 127 -11.37 7.19 0.45
N VAL A 128 -12.29 8.00 0.98
CA VAL A 128 -12.87 7.81 2.33
C VAL A 128 -14.39 7.63 2.31
N ALA A 129 -14.96 7.37 1.14
CA ALA A 129 -16.39 7.13 1.00
C ALA A 129 -16.81 5.85 1.72
N LYS A 130 -18.09 5.76 2.08
CA LYS A 130 -18.67 4.53 2.65
C LYS A 130 -18.50 3.36 1.69
N GLY A 131 -17.97 2.25 2.17
CA GLY A 131 -17.67 1.05 1.39
C GLY A 131 -16.35 1.10 0.62
N ALA A 132 -15.59 2.21 0.69
CA ALA A 132 -14.22 2.25 0.18
C ALA A 132 -13.29 1.45 1.10
N TRP A 133 -12.39 0.68 0.50
CA TRP A 133 -11.38 -0.10 1.20
C TRP A 133 -10.05 -0.05 0.42
N PRO A 134 -9.39 1.11 0.34
CA PRO A 134 -8.05 1.20 -0.22
C PRO A 134 -7.05 0.55 0.73
N ALA A 135 -6.11 -0.21 0.17
CA ALA A 135 -5.06 -0.89 0.91
C ALA A 135 -3.70 -0.77 0.21
N ILE A 136 -2.63 -0.73 1.00
CA ILE A 136 -1.25 -0.84 0.59
C ILE A 136 -0.62 -1.90 1.48
N TRP A 137 -0.18 -3.00 0.88
CA TRP A 137 0.18 -4.20 1.60
C TRP A 137 1.21 -5.04 0.86
N THR A 138 1.81 -6.01 1.54
CA THR A 138 2.81 -6.93 0.98
C THR A 138 2.48 -8.37 1.34
N LEU A 139 2.81 -9.28 0.42
CA LEU A 139 2.76 -10.72 0.66
C LEU A 139 4.16 -11.31 0.50
N GLY A 140 4.45 -12.38 1.23
CA GLY A 140 5.62 -13.19 0.95
C GLY A 140 5.52 -13.85 -0.44
N SER A 141 6.66 -14.01 -1.12
CA SER A 141 6.71 -14.45 -2.52
C SER A 141 7.02 -15.93 -2.70
N ASN A 142 7.39 -16.65 -1.64
CA ASN A 142 7.90 -18.02 -1.74
C ASN A 142 6.95 -19.12 -1.23
N MET A 143 5.76 -18.74 -0.76
CA MET A 143 4.71 -19.66 -0.30
C MET A 143 3.35 -19.09 -0.67
N GLU A 144 2.31 -19.93 -0.58
CA GLU A 144 0.94 -19.46 -0.76
C GLU A 144 0.40 -18.84 0.54
N TRP A 145 -0.54 -17.93 0.39
CA TRP A 145 -1.27 -17.34 1.50
C TRP A 145 -2.12 -18.42 2.22
N PRO A 146 -2.21 -18.43 3.56
CA PRO A 146 -1.64 -17.45 4.51
C PRO A 146 -0.21 -17.76 4.96
N SER A 147 0.39 -18.85 4.53
CA SER A 147 1.73 -19.30 4.97
C SER A 147 2.86 -18.35 4.57
N CYS A 148 2.68 -17.59 3.49
CA CYS A 148 3.64 -16.59 3.04
C CYS A 148 3.74 -15.37 3.98
N GLY A 149 2.75 -15.17 4.86
CA GLY A 149 2.60 -13.96 5.65
C GLY A 149 2.10 -12.76 4.84
N GLU A 150 1.55 -11.79 5.57
CA GLU A 150 1.03 -10.54 5.00
C GLU A 150 1.40 -9.38 5.93
N ILE A 151 1.80 -8.25 5.36
CA ILE A 151 2.01 -7.00 6.09
C ILE A 151 1.16 -5.93 5.43
N ASP A 152 0.14 -5.46 6.15
CA ASP A 152 -0.69 -4.34 5.75
C ASP A 152 -0.01 -3.04 6.20
N ILE A 153 0.59 -2.33 5.26
CA ILE A 153 1.23 -1.03 5.53
C ILE A 153 0.17 0.01 5.82
N MET A 154 -0.94 -0.05 5.10
CA MET A 154 -2.10 0.81 5.29
C MET A 154 -3.35 0.14 4.76
N GLU A 155 -4.40 0.12 5.57
CA GLU A 155 -5.76 -0.20 5.18
C GLU A 155 -6.70 0.89 5.69
N TYR A 156 -7.69 1.26 4.90
CA TYR A 156 -8.75 2.17 5.33
C TYR A 156 -10.10 1.49 5.17
N TYR A 157 -10.91 1.55 6.22
CA TYR A 157 -12.34 1.23 6.16
C TYR A 157 -13.11 1.90 7.31
N GLN A 158 -14.42 1.80 7.27
CA GLN A 158 -15.30 2.35 8.30
C GLN A 158 -15.86 1.23 9.17
N ILE A 159 -15.60 1.28 10.48
CA ILE A 159 -16.21 0.41 11.47
C ILE A 159 -17.39 1.17 12.10
N LYS A 160 -18.61 0.68 11.92
CA LYS A 160 -19.83 1.35 12.39
C LYS A 160 -19.93 2.82 11.96
N GLY A 161 -19.47 3.12 10.75
CA GLY A 161 -19.47 4.48 10.20
C GLY A 161 -18.33 5.39 10.66
N ILE A 162 -17.42 4.90 11.50
CA ILE A 162 -16.24 5.65 11.97
C ILE A 162 -15.05 5.29 11.10
N PRO A 163 -14.34 6.27 10.49
CA PRO A 163 -13.15 6.05 9.71
C PRO A 163 -11.98 5.47 10.53
N HIS A 164 -11.30 4.48 9.99
CA HIS A 164 -10.07 3.91 10.58
C HIS A 164 -8.99 3.80 9.51
N ILE A 165 -7.76 4.08 9.92
CA ILE A 165 -6.56 3.71 9.19
C ILE A 165 -5.85 2.68 10.05
N LEU A 166 -5.55 1.54 9.49
CA LEU A 166 -5.02 0.38 10.18
C LEU A 166 -3.71 -0.06 9.51
N ALA A 167 -2.85 -0.66 10.29
CA ALA A 167 -1.69 -1.42 9.85
C ALA A 167 -1.70 -2.75 10.59
N ASN A 168 -1.28 -3.83 9.93
CA ASN A 168 -1.33 -5.16 10.49
C ASN A 168 -0.16 -6.02 9.98
N ALA A 169 0.15 -7.08 10.71
CA ALA A 169 1.03 -8.15 10.25
C ALA A 169 0.35 -9.48 10.55
N CYS A 170 0.00 -10.21 9.50
CA CYS A 170 -0.67 -11.50 9.59
C CYS A 170 0.32 -12.63 9.28
N LEU A 171 0.44 -13.57 10.23
CA LEU A 171 1.15 -14.83 10.05
C LEU A 171 0.17 -15.96 10.36
N LEU A 172 0.42 -17.15 9.84
CA LEU A 172 -0.45 -18.32 9.94
C LEU A 172 -0.99 -18.63 11.38
N TYR A 173 -0.31 -18.15 12.41
CA TYR A 173 -0.63 -18.41 13.81
C TYR A 173 -0.96 -17.16 14.64
N THR A 174 -1.00 -16.00 14.03
CA THR A 174 -1.31 -14.74 14.72
C THR A 174 -2.57 -14.15 14.13
N SER A 175 -3.59 -13.95 14.89
CA SER A 175 -4.88 -13.28 14.61
C SER A 175 -5.28 -13.14 13.13
N PRO A 176 -6.50 -13.47 12.76
CA PRO A 176 -6.98 -13.18 11.40
C PRO A 176 -6.84 -11.69 11.11
N SER A 177 -6.42 -11.37 9.88
CA SER A 177 -6.49 -10.00 9.36
C SER A 177 -7.91 -9.46 9.57
N PRO A 178 -8.10 -8.15 9.83
CA PRO A 178 -9.43 -7.54 9.84
C PRO A 178 -10.25 -7.82 8.58
N ARG A 179 -9.60 -8.27 7.51
CA ARG A 179 -10.19 -8.74 6.26
C ARG A 179 -10.93 -10.07 6.38
N ASP A 180 -10.56 -10.88 7.37
CA ASP A 180 -11.02 -12.27 7.54
C ASP A 180 -12.10 -12.41 8.61
N SER A 181 -12.57 -11.30 9.18
CA SER A 181 -13.59 -11.22 10.24
C SER A 181 -14.93 -10.67 9.77
#